data_ac281bb03f08535d7d338585ed6b42f6
#
_entry.id   ac281bb03f08535d7d338585ed6b42f6
#
_cell.length_a   1.000
_cell.length_b   1.000
_cell.length_c   1.000
_cell.angle_alpha   90.00
_cell.angle_beta   90.00
_cell.angle_gamma   90.00
#
_symmetry.space_group_name_H-M   'P 1'
#
loop_
_entity.id
_entity.type
_entity.pdbx_description
1 polymer ?
#
loop_
_entity_poly.entity_id
_entity_poly.type
_entity_poly.pdbx_seq_one_letter_code
_entity_poly.pdbx_strand_id
1 'polypeptide(L)'
;MHNSCMNQEKYDDFLLDKFDISLLAALQKDAHATNQQVGEQIHLSASQVSRRIQRLESMGIVRRYVALLDPAAIGLGVRAISYVTLSRHGGDEGSAFEREITAIPEVLDCYAVAGESDYILQIVAADLGVLSESVLRVLTRIKGVANIRSNIVLNCIKSSTELPLGHIGKSDGAARKVRVAT
;
A
#
# COMPACT_ATOMS: atom_id res chain seq x y z
N MET A 1 -17.56 3.91 30.31
CA MET A 1 -16.44 2.93 30.27
C MET A 1 -16.68 2.07 29.05
N HIS A 2 -16.16 2.48 27.88
CA HIS A 2 -16.19 1.66 26.68
C HIS A 2 -14.75 1.48 26.23
N ASN A 3 -14.29 0.26 26.44
CA ASN A 3 -12.98 -0.23 26.03
C ASN A 3 -12.96 -0.24 24.50
N SER A 4 -12.23 0.70 23.91
CA SER A 4 -11.86 0.64 22.50
C SER A 4 -10.97 -0.58 22.32
N CYS A 5 -11.54 -1.69 21.86
CA CYS A 5 -10.77 -2.81 21.31
C CYS A 5 -10.00 -2.29 20.10
N MET A 6 -8.78 -1.77 20.33
CA MET A 6 -7.75 -1.86 19.31
C MET A 6 -7.60 -3.35 19.04
N ASN A 7 -8.00 -3.75 17.83
CA ASN A 7 -7.78 -5.09 17.32
C ASN A 7 -6.28 -5.35 17.46
N GLN A 8 -5.88 -6.14 18.47
CA GLN A 8 -4.53 -6.67 18.56
C GLN A 8 -4.43 -7.71 17.44
N GLU A 9 -4.13 -7.23 16.23
CA GLU A 9 -3.66 -8.13 15.19
C GLU A 9 -2.52 -8.94 15.80
N LYS A 10 -2.65 -10.26 15.78
CA LYS A 10 -1.58 -11.15 16.20
C LYS A 10 -0.42 -10.94 15.23
N TYR A 11 0.66 -10.38 15.74
CA TYR A 11 1.91 -10.27 15.00
C TYR A 11 2.81 -11.42 15.40
N ASP A 12 3.22 -12.22 14.44
CA ASP A 12 4.29 -13.18 14.64
C ASP A 12 5.66 -12.52 14.44
N ASP A 13 6.56 -12.70 15.41
CA ASP A 13 7.93 -12.19 15.36
C ASP A 13 8.78 -13.12 14.49
N PHE A 14 9.18 -12.67 13.30
CA PHE A 14 10.05 -13.43 12.40
C PHE A 14 11.48 -12.87 12.38
N LEU A 15 12.44 -13.77 12.25
CA LEU A 15 13.84 -13.39 12.11
C LEU A 15 14.24 -13.39 10.63
N LEU A 16 14.61 -12.20 10.12
CA LEU A 16 15.20 -12.02 8.80
C LEU A 16 16.72 -11.93 8.93
N ASP A 17 17.41 -12.74 8.15
CA ASP A 17 18.87 -12.66 8.02
C ASP A 17 19.29 -11.73 6.89
N LYS A 18 20.60 -11.50 6.75
CA LYS A 18 21.17 -10.64 5.70
C LYS A 18 20.81 -11.09 4.28
N PHE A 19 20.67 -12.39 4.08
CA PHE A 19 20.32 -12.94 2.76
C PHE A 19 18.84 -12.69 2.44
N ASP A 20 17.96 -12.78 3.43
CA ASP A 20 16.54 -12.44 3.24
C ASP A 20 16.37 -10.95 2.89
N ILE A 21 17.13 -10.07 3.55
CA ILE A 21 17.10 -8.62 3.25
C ILE A 21 17.62 -8.36 1.83
N SER A 22 18.72 -8.99 1.43
CA SER A 22 19.26 -8.87 0.08
C SER A 22 18.30 -9.43 -0.97
N LEU A 23 17.64 -10.55 -0.67
CA LEU A 23 16.63 -11.16 -1.52
C LEU A 23 15.41 -10.25 -1.69
N LEU A 24 14.87 -9.68 -0.61
CA LEU A 24 13.78 -8.73 -0.68
C LEU A 24 14.15 -7.47 -1.49
N ALA A 25 15.37 -6.97 -1.35
CA ALA A 25 15.87 -5.86 -2.14
C ALA A 25 15.96 -6.21 -3.63
N ALA A 26 16.41 -7.41 -3.99
CA ALA A 26 16.45 -7.87 -5.38
C ALA A 26 15.04 -8.02 -5.97
N LEU A 27 14.11 -8.65 -5.24
CA LEU A 27 12.73 -8.84 -5.69
C LEU A 27 11.96 -7.52 -5.88
N GLN A 28 12.22 -6.50 -5.06
CA GLN A 28 11.62 -5.18 -5.22
C GLN A 28 12.08 -4.47 -6.50
N LYS A 29 13.32 -4.73 -6.94
CA LYS A 29 13.88 -4.17 -8.17
C LYS A 29 13.38 -4.89 -9.42
N ASP A 30 13.40 -6.22 -9.38
CA ASP A 30 12.98 -7.06 -10.49
C ASP A 30 12.36 -8.37 -9.98
N ALA A 31 11.04 -8.41 -9.97
CA ALA A 31 10.26 -9.59 -9.59
C ALA A 31 10.26 -10.69 -10.68
N HIS A 32 10.76 -10.41 -11.89
CA HIS A 32 10.87 -11.38 -12.99
C HIS A 32 12.24 -12.05 -13.05
N ALA A 33 13.21 -11.56 -12.26
CA ALA A 33 14.53 -12.18 -12.22
C ALA A 33 14.42 -13.65 -11.81
N THR A 34 15.15 -14.53 -12.52
CA THR A 34 15.15 -15.94 -12.19
C THR A 34 15.86 -16.20 -10.86
N ASN A 35 15.50 -17.30 -10.19
CA ASN A 35 16.19 -17.69 -8.94
C ASN A 35 17.70 -17.85 -9.10
N GLN A 36 18.18 -18.21 -10.31
CA GLN A 36 19.60 -18.25 -10.62
C GLN A 36 20.22 -16.86 -10.64
N GLN A 37 19.62 -15.92 -11.37
CA GLN A 37 20.09 -14.52 -11.45
C GLN A 37 20.11 -13.85 -10.07
N VAL A 38 19.06 -14.04 -9.29
CA VAL A 38 19.01 -13.52 -7.92
C VAL A 38 20.09 -14.20 -7.07
N GLY A 39 20.25 -15.53 -7.18
CA GLY A 39 21.26 -16.29 -6.45
C GLY A 39 22.69 -15.82 -6.72
N GLU A 40 23.02 -15.52 -7.96
CA GLU A 40 24.33 -14.96 -8.37
C GLU A 40 24.58 -13.60 -7.69
N GLN A 41 23.55 -12.73 -7.60
CA GLN A 41 23.65 -11.40 -6.97
C GLN A 41 23.88 -11.47 -5.45
N ILE A 42 23.26 -12.46 -4.77
CA ILE A 42 23.29 -12.55 -3.30
C ILE A 42 24.14 -13.71 -2.79
N HIS A 43 24.90 -14.39 -3.68
CA HIS A 43 25.77 -15.53 -3.37
C HIS A 43 25.03 -16.72 -2.73
N LEU A 44 23.89 -17.10 -3.30
CA LEU A 44 23.10 -18.28 -2.94
C LEU A 44 22.83 -19.15 -4.17
N SER A 45 22.59 -20.44 -3.94
CA SER A 45 22.10 -21.33 -5.01
C SER A 45 20.65 -21.02 -5.36
N ALA A 46 20.24 -21.32 -6.60
CA ALA A 46 18.85 -21.12 -7.04
C ALA A 46 17.83 -21.86 -6.15
N SER A 47 18.19 -23.04 -5.62
CA SER A 47 17.34 -23.80 -4.70
C SER A 47 17.21 -23.13 -3.33
N GLN A 48 18.28 -22.50 -2.83
CA GLN A 48 18.22 -21.72 -1.59
C GLN A 48 17.37 -20.46 -1.76
N VAL A 49 17.50 -19.78 -2.91
CA VAL A 49 16.65 -18.61 -3.25
C VAL A 49 15.19 -19.04 -3.28
N SER A 50 14.84 -20.09 -4.02
CA SER A 50 13.46 -20.59 -4.12
C SER A 50 12.85 -20.89 -2.74
N ARG A 51 13.58 -21.61 -1.88
CA ARG A 51 13.10 -21.94 -0.52
C ARG A 51 12.90 -20.70 0.34
N ARG A 52 13.78 -19.69 0.21
CA ARG A 52 13.63 -18.41 0.95
C ARG A 52 12.44 -17.58 0.45
N ILE A 53 12.23 -17.52 -0.86
CA ILE A 53 11.05 -16.85 -1.44
C ILE A 53 9.78 -17.48 -0.88
N GLN A 54 9.64 -18.80 -0.97
CA GLN A 54 8.46 -19.50 -0.45
C GLN A 54 8.24 -19.25 1.06
N ARG A 55 9.32 -19.17 1.83
CA ARG A 55 9.24 -18.81 3.25
C ARG A 55 8.73 -17.39 3.44
N LEU A 56 9.29 -16.40 2.71
CA LEU A 56 8.89 -14.99 2.82
C LEU A 56 7.43 -14.76 2.37
N GLU A 57 6.97 -15.51 1.38
CA GLU A 57 5.58 -15.54 0.94
C GLU A 57 4.66 -16.16 1.99
N SER A 58 5.01 -17.33 2.53
CA SER A 58 4.22 -18.00 3.57
C SER A 58 4.10 -17.17 4.86
N MET A 59 5.11 -16.34 5.14
CA MET A 59 5.12 -15.38 6.25
C MET A 59 4.35 -14.09 5.93
N GLY A 60 3.84 -13.90 4.70
CA GLY A 60 3.15 -12.69 4.28
C GLY A 60 4.05 -11.45 4.11
N ILE A 61 5.38 -11.59 4.20
CA ILE A 61 6.33 -10.48 3.96
C ILE A 61 6.31 -10.11 2.48
N VAL A 62 6.35 -11.09 1.59
CA VAL A 62 6.04 -10.91 0.17
C VAL A 62 4.55 -11.22 0.00
N ARG A 63 3.74 -10.19 -0.21
CA ARG A 63 2.28 -10.32 -0.27
C ARG A 63 1.78 -10.77 -1.64
N ARG A 64 2.37 -10.22 -2.72
CA ARG A 64 2.01 -10.50 -4.12
C ARG A 64 3.00 -9.87 -5.07
N TYR A 65 3.00 -10.34 -6.31
CA TYR A 65 3.69 -9.72 -7.45
C TYR A 65 2.67 -9.03 -8.33
N VAL A 66 2.96 -7.82 -8.79
CA VAL A 66 2.05 -7.01 -9.61
C VAL A 66 2.80 -6.34 -10.75
N ALA A 67 2.15 -6.20 -11.90
CA ALA A 67 2.63 -5.32 -12.96
C ALA A 67 2.29 -3.88 -12.61
N LEU A 68 3.26 -2.99 -12.72
CA LEU A 68 3.04 -1.55 -12.62
C LEU A 68 2.76 -1.01 -14.02
N LEU A 69 1.58 -0.41 -14.19
CA LEU A 69 1.18 0.20 -15.44
C LEU A 69 1.44 1.69 -15.42
N ASP A 70 1.78 2.26 -16.58
CA ASP A 70 1.77 3.71 -16.76
C ASP A 70 0.32 4.18 -16.95
N PRO A 71 -0.24 4.94 -15.98
CA PRO A 71 -1.62 5.39 -16.08
C PRO A 71 -1.90 6.22 -17.32
N ALA A 72 -0.97 7.07 -17.73
CA ALA A 72 -1.13 7.92 -18.93
C ALA A 72 -1.18 7.08 -20.20
N ALA A 73 -0.35 6.02 -20.31
CA ALA A 73 -0.33 5.11 -21.46
C ALA A 73 -1.64 4.33 -21.64
N ILE A 74 -2.41 4.13 -20.56
CA ILE A 74 -3.72 3.47 -20.59
C ILE A 74 -4.90 4.45 -20.51
N GLY A 75 -4.64 5.75 -20.73
CA GLY A 75 -5.68 6.78 -20.81
C GLY A 75 -6.17 7.35 -19.47
N LEU A 76 -5.48 7.09 -18.36
CA LEU A 76 -5.77 7.68 -17.05
C LEU A 76 -4.89 8.93 -16.85
N GLY A 77 -5.26 10.03 -17.53
CA GLY A 77 -4.46 11.27 -17.60
C GLY A 77 -4.55 12.16 -16.38
N VAL A 78 -5.50 11.93 -15.48
CA VAL A 78 -5.72 12.78 -14.28
C VAL A 78 -5.48 11.97 -13.02
N ARG A 79 -4.70 12.55 -12.11
CA ARG A 79 -4.53 12.07 -10.73
C ARG A 79 -4.98 13.17 -9.77
N ALA A 80 -5.71 12.80 -8.72
CA ALA A 80 -6.14 13.71 -7.66
C ALA A 80 -5.84 13.14 -6.28
N ILE A 81 -5.57 14.04 -5.34
CA ILE A 81 -5.54 13.73 -3.92
C ILE A 81 -6.75 14.44 -3.29
N SER A 82 -7.65 13.66 -2.71
CA SER A 82 -8.88 14.16 -2.11
C SER A 82 -8.88 13.95 -0.61
N TYR A 83 -9.26 14.98 0.11
CA TYR A 83 -9.38 15.00 1.56
C TYR A 83 -10.87 14.95 1.89
N VAL A 84 -11.28 13.97 2.67
CA VAL A 84 -12.68 13.74 3.06
C VAL A 84 -12.83 13.99 4.54
N THR A 85 -13.86 14.77 4.88
CA THR A 85 -14.29 15.00 6.27
C THR A 85 -15.71 14.47 6.43
N LEU A 86 -15.93 13.68 7.49
CA LEU A 86 -17.23 13.15 7.84
C LEU A 86 -17.98 14.14 8.76
N SER A 87 -19.31 14.07 8.75
CA SER A 87 -20.18 14.90 9.60
C SER A 87 -20.08 14.54 11.08
N ARG A 88 -19.69 13.30 11.39
CA ARG A 88 -19.42 12.82 12.75
C ARG A 88 -18.19 11.92 12.77
N HIS A 89 -17.31 12.16 13.73
CA HIS A 89 -16.16 11.31 13.96
C HIS A 89 -16.59 10.07 14.78
N GLY A 90 -16.43 8.90 14.18
CA GLY A 90 -16.67 7.61 14.82
C GLY A 90 -18.08 7.05 14.66
N GLY A 91 -18.21 5.74 14.74
CA GLY A 91 -19.46 5.00 14.62
C GLY A 91 -19.73 4.45 13.22
N ASP A 92 -21.01 4.19 12.92
CA ASP A 92 -21.46 3.51 11.69
C ASP A 92 -21.12 4.27 10.39
N GLU A 93 -20.93 5.60 10.45
CA GLU A 93 -20.67 6.44 9.27
C GLU A 93 -19.29 6.16 8.67
N GLY A 94 -18.24 5.98 9.48
CA GLY A 94 -16.91 5.61 9.01
C GLY A 94 -16.91 4.25 8.33
N SER A 95 -17.49 3.24 8.96
CA SER A 95 -17.59 1.88 8.39
C SER A 95 -18.45 1.83 7.12
N ALA A 96 -19.49 2.68 7.02
CA ALA A 96 -20.29 2.80 5.80
C ALA A 96 -19.46 3.44 4.68
N PHE A 97 -18.75 4.52 4.96
CA PHE A 97 -17.85 5.17 4.01
C PHE A 97 -16.78 4.21 3.49
N GLU A 98 -16.10 3.48 4.38
CA GLU A 98 -15.04 2.53 4.03
C GLU A 98 -15.53 1.41 3.09
N ARG A 99 -16.75 0.90 3.31
CA ARG A 99 -17.35 -0.08 2.40
C ARG A 99 -17.66 0.48 1.02
N GLU A 100 -18.22 1.69 0.96
CA GLU A 100 -18.59 2.31 -0.32
C GLU A 100 -17.35 2.72 -1.11
N ILE A 101 -16.31 3.26 -0.44
CA ILE A 101 -15.08 3.69 -1.10
C ILE A 101 -14.31 2.53 -1.73
N THR A 102 -14.32 1.34 -1.11
CA THR A 102 -13.64 0.15 -1.66
C THR A 102 -14.28 -0.38 -2.94
N ALA A 103 -15.50 0.03 -3.26
CA ALA A 103 -16.20 -0.36 -4.48
C ALA A 103 -15.91 0.60 -5.66
N ILE A 104 -15.20 1.70 -5.46
CA ILE A 104 -14.89 2.70 -6.50
C ILE A 104 -13.51 2.39 -7.09
N PRO A 105 -13.43 1.86 -8.33
CA PRO A 105 -12.15 1.41 -8.92
C PRO A 105 -11.18 2.55 -9.19
N GLU A 106 -11.67 3.78 -9.38
CA GLU A 106 -10.84 4.97 -9.57
C GLU A 106 -10.12 5.42 -8.30
N VAL A 107 -10.56 4.96 -7.13
CA VAL A 107 -9.87 5.19 -5.85
C VAL A 107 -8.83 4.10 -5.66
N LEU A 108 -7.56 4.46 -5.86
CA LEU A 108 -6.44 3.52 -5.72
C LEU A 108 -6.08 3.26 -4.26
N ASP A 109 -6.09 4.33 -3.44
CA ASP A 109 -5.75 4.26 -2.03
C ASP A 109 -6.74 5.08 -1.21
N CYS A 110 -7.05 4.59 -0.02
CA CYS A 110 -7.82 5.29 1.01
C CYS A 110 -7.10 5.12 2.35
N TYR A 111 -6.71 6.23 2.95
CA TYR A 111 -6.03 6.27 4.25
C TYR A 111 -6.90 6.98 5.26
N ALA A 112 -7.21 6.33 6.38
CA ALA A 112 -7.72 7.02 7.56
C ALA A 112 -6.57 7.80 8.22
N VAL A 113 -6.78 9.07 8.52
CA VAL A 113 -5.72 9.96 9.02
C VAL A 113 -6.17 10.68 10.27
N ALA A 114 -5.20 11.06 11.11
CA ALA A 114 -5.44 11.95 12.23
C ALA A 114 -5.10 13.39 11.78
N GLY A 115 -6.05 14.33 11.89
CA GLY A 115 -5.85 15.72 11.50
C GLY A 115 -7.15 16.44 11.13
N GLU A 116 -7.07 17.41 10.23
CA GLU A 116 -8.23 18.19 9.77
C GLU A 116 -9.22 17.38 8.93
N SER A 117 -8.81 16.29 8.35
CA SER A 117 -9.63 15.41 7.53
C SER A 117 -9.62 14.01 8.13
N ASP A 118 -10.67 13.23 7.88
CA ASP A 118 -10.79 11.85 8.35
C ASP A 118 -10.10 10.87 7.40
N TYR A 119 -10.17 11.15 6.09
CA TYR A 119 -9.59 10.28 5.06
C TYR A 119 -8.86 11.08 4.00
N ILE A 120 -7.81 10.45 3.44
CA ILE A 120 -7.10 10.89 2.24
C ILE A 120 -7.26 9.81 1.18
N LEU A 121 -7.71 10.22 -0.02
CA LEU A 121 -7.90 9.34 -1.17
C LEU A 121 -6.89 9.68 -2.25
N GLN A 122 -6.32 8.66 -2.88
CA GLN A 122 -5.62 8.80 -4.15
C GLN A 122 -6.55 8.32 -5.26
N ILE A 123 -6.84 9.19 -6.20
CA ILE A 123 -7.82 8.96 -7.27
C ILE A 123 -7.15 9.10 -8.63
N VAL A 124 -7.54 8.27 -9.58
CA VAL A 124 -7.18 8.39 -10.99
C VAL A 124 -8.44 8.49 -11.85
N ALA A 125 -8.34 9.23 -12.97
CA ALA A 125 -9.44 9.37 -13.92
C ALA A 125 -8.89 9.61 -15.35
N ALA A 126 -9.70 9.36 -16.36
CA ALA A 126 -9.31 9.62 -17.73
C ALA A 126 -9.11 11.12 -17.98
N ASP A 127 -10.02 11.93 -17.49
CA ASP A 127 -10.01 13.39 -17.62
C ASP A 127 -10.69 14.07 -16.42
N LEU A 128 -10.72 15.41 -16.41
CA LEU A 128 -11.34 16.19 -15.35
C LEU A 128 -12.87 16.06 -15.32
N GLY A 129 -13.50 15.81 -16.46
CA GLY A 129 -14.93 15.56 -16.55
C GLY A 129 -15.30 14.26 -15.85
N VAL A 130 -14.60 13.17 -16.14
CA VAL A 130 -14.77 11.89 -15.47
C VAL A 130 -14.49 12.01 -13.96
N LEU A 131 -13.42 12.70 -13.57
CA LEU A 131 -13.13 12.94 -12.16
C LEU A 131 -14.30 13.63 -11.45
N SER A 132 -14.81 14.73 -12.02
CA SER A 132 -15.87 15.52 -11.42
C SER A 132 -17.20 14.78 -11.37
N GLU A 133 -17.64 14.25 -12.54
CA GLU A 133 -18.98 13.71 -12.71
C GLU A 133 -19.13 12.29 -12.17
N SER A 134 -18.13 11.45 -12.38
CA SER A 134 -18.23 10.02 -12.05
C SER A 134 -17.64 9.69 -10.68
N VAL A 135 -16.60 10.39 -10.23
CA VAL A 135 -15.93 10.07 -8.97
C VAL A 135 -16.35 11.03 -7.86
N LEU A 136 -16.08 12.33 -7.99
CA LEU A 136 -16.34 13.27 -6.90
C LEU A 136 -17.83 13.39 -6.59
N ARG A 137 -18.71 13.31 -7.61
CA ARG A 137 -20.16 13.31 -7.41
C ARG A 137 -20.63 12.05 -6.65
N VAL A 138 -20.05 10.89 -6.89
CA VAL A 138 -20.36 9.67 -6.15
C VAL A 138 -19.90 9.82 -4.70
N LEU A 139 -18.67 10.27 -4.47
CA LEU A 139 -18.11 10.46 -3.14
C LEU A 139 -18.95 11.42 -2.28
N THR A 140 -19.47 12.51 -2.87
CA THR A 140 -20.32 13.48 -2.14
C THR A 140 -21.68 12.93 -1.76
N ARG A 141 -22.13 11.83 -2.37
CA ARG A 141 -23.41 11.17 -2.06
C ARG A 141 -23.28 10.10 -0.98
N ILE A 142 -22.07 9.70 -0.63
CA ILE A 142 -21.84 8.73 0.44
C ILE A 142 -22.36 9.35 1.76
N LYS A 143 -23.22 8.60 2.43
CA LYS A 143 -23.82 9.06 3.69
C LYS A 143 -22.73 9.35 4.73
N GLY A 144 -22.83 10.48 5.39
CA GLY A 144 -21.88 10.91 6.40
C GLY A 144 -20.73 11.77 5.88
N VAL A 145 -20.53 11.89 4.56
CA VAL A 145 -19.55 12.82 3.99
C VAL A 145 -20.03 14.25 4.16
N ALA A 146 -19.29 15.06 4.92
CA ALA A 146 -19.58 16.48 5.15
C ALA A 146 -18.89 17.38 4.13
N ASN A 147 -17.63 17.05 3.79
CA ASN A 147 -16.84 17.84 2.86
C ASN A 147 -15.81 17.00 2.11
N ILE A 148 -15.53 17.40 0.86
CA ILE A 148 -14.44 16.85 0.05
C ILE A 148 -13.67 18.00 -0.56
N ARG A 149 -12.35 18.01 -0.34
CA ARG A 149 -11.42 18.95 -0.97
C ARG A 149 -10.45 18.16 -1.84
N SER A 150 -10.47 18.40 -3.15
CA SER A 150 -9.64 17.67 -4.10
C SER A 150 -8.58 18.56 -4.71
N ASN A 151 -7.34 18.09 -4.73
CA ASN A 151 -6.21 18.71 -5.36
C ASN A 151 -5.79 17.88 -6.58
N ILE A 152 -5.71 18.50 -7.75
CA ILE A 152 -5.21 17.84 -8.94
C ILE A 152 -3.69 17.79 -8.89
N VAL A 153 -3.12 16.62 -9.12
CA VAL A 153 -1.67 16.42 -9.18
C VAL A 153 -1.16 16.91 -10.53
N LEU A 154 -0.39 17.98 -10.51
CA LEU A 154 0.20 18.55 -11.73
C LEU A 154 1.41 17.73 -12.21
N ASN A 155 2.22 17.24 -11.28
CA ASN A 155 3.40 16.46 -11.60
C ASN A 155 3.73 15.48 -10.48
N CYS A 156 4.20 14.29 -10.82
CA CYS A 156 4.70 13.29 -9.87
C CYS A 156 6.23 13.39 -9.82
N ILE A 157 6.76 14.01 -8.78
CA ILE A 157 8.20 14.21 -8.62
C ILE A 157 8.92 12.92 -8.25
N LYS A 158 8.26 12.04 -7.48
CA LYS A 158 8.81 10.75 -7.08
C LYS A 158 7.68 9.75 -6.90
N SER A 159 7.84 8.58 -7.52
CA SER A 159 7.02 7.42 -7.26
C SER A 159 7.92 6.20 -7.10
N SER A 160 7.81 5.49 -6.00
CA SER A 160 8.58 4.28 -5.74
C SER A 160 7.70 3.28 -5.00
N THR A 161 7.76 2.02 -5.42
CA THR A 161 7.19 0.88 -4.70
C THR A 161 8.21 0.20 -3.81
N GLU A 162 9.51 0.57 -3.93
CA GLU A 162 10.58 0.00 -3.13
C GLU A 162 10.53 0.54 -1.69
N LEU A 163 10.31 -0.35 -0.74
CA LEU A 163 10.40 -0.05 0.69
C LEU A 163 11.86 0.00 1.13
N PRO A 164 12.25 0.99 1.96
CA PRO A 164 13.61 1.07 2.48
C PRO A 164 13.88 -0.03 3.51
N LEU A 165 14.80 -0.93 3.21
CA LEU A 165 15.15 -2.06 4.08
C LEU A 165 16.32 -1.77 5.04
N GLY A 166 16.95 -0.60 4.94
CA GLY A 166 18.14 -0.25 5.72
C GLY A 166 17.94 -0.23 7.25
N HIS A 167 16.71 -0.07 7.72
CA HIS A 167 16.37 -0.15 9.14
C HIS A 167 16.42 -1.59 9.68
N ILE A 168 16.32 -2.61 8.82
CA ILE A 168 16.37 -4.03 9.19
C ILE A 168 17.82 -4.49 9.33
N GLY A 169 18.75 -3.94 8.52
CA GLY A 169 20.16 -4.40 8.43
C GLY A 169 21.13 -3.77 9.43
N LYS A 170 20.72 -2.83 10.28
CA LYS A 170 21.64 -2.06 11.14
C LYS A 170 21.92 -2.64 12.53
N SER A 171 21.49 -3.85 12.85
CA SER A 171 21.91 -4.52 14.09
C SER A 171 23.10 -5.45 13.83
N ASP A 172 24.17 -5.27 14.54
CA ASP A 172 25.45 -6.02 14.48
C ASP A 172 25.26 -7.53 14.35
N GLY A 173 25.14 -8.02 13.13
CA GLY A 173 25.18 -9.45 12.79
C GLY A 173 24.05 -10.35 13.31
N ALA A 174 23.13 -9.85 14.11
CA ALA A 174 21.99 -10.60 14.62
C ALA A 174 20.78 -10.48 13.70
N ALA A 175 20.10 -11.59 13.46
CA ALA A 175 18.82 -11.62 12.74
C ALA A 175 17.79 -10.73 13.46
N ARG A 176 17.08 -9.88 12.72
CA ARG A 176 16.12 -8.93 13.31
C ARG A 176 14.70 -9.48 13.26
N LYS A 177 13.98 -9.30 14.37
CA LYS A 177 12.56 -9.60 14.45
C LYS A 177 11.76 -8.61 13.59
N VAL A 178 10.95 -9.15 12.70
CA VAL A 178 9.95 -8.41 11.91
C VAL A 178 8.59 -8.91 12.31
N ARG A 179 7.64 -8.00 12.53
CA ARG A 179 6.25 -8.34 12.87
C ARG A 179 5.42 -8.37 11.61
N VAL A 180 4.68 -9.43 11.42
CA VAL A 180 3.74 -9.58 10.32
C VAL A 180 2.35 -9.77 10.90
N ALA A 181 1.37 -9.03 10.37
CA ALA A 181 -0.04 -9.21 10.72
C ALA A 181 -0.51 -10.57 10.18
N THR A 182 -1.09 -11.39 11.01
CA THR A 182 -1.70 -12.69 10.67
C THR A 182 -3.20 -12.55 10.45
#